data_e7ed09d744f1af597fe581813a8bb9e1
#
_entry.id   e7ed09d744f1af597fe581813a8bb9e1
#
_cell.length_a   1.000
_cell.length_b   1.000
_cell.length_c   1.000
_cell.angle_alpha   90.00
_cell.angle_beta   90.00
_cell.angle_gamma   90.00
#
_symmetry.space_group_name_H-M   'P 1'
#
loop_
_entity.id
_entity.type
_entity.pdbx_description
1 polymer ?
#
loop_
_entity_poly.entity_id
_entity_poly.type
_entity_poly.pdbx_seq_one_letter_code
_entity_poly.pdbx_strand_id
1 'polypeptide(L)'
;PPDERSLEWGRRCLDGKECLPCTLMTGDMVRLIKEDGVDPAKAAFFMPGSCGSCRYDLFNTLQQIVFEDMGLGGAALVDEYQGANRKLHAIMSGASCGMLAWRGFIAADILEKLRLHIRPYETGAGDTDRAYYACLDRLVEVVEAKGDVERAVIGMVEAMRAVPVDRSRPRPLI
;
A
#
# COMPACT_ATOMS: atom_id res chain seq x y z
N PRO A 1 -8.14 -2.47 -8.06
CA PRO A 1 -8.38 -2.32 -6.62
C PRO A 1 -9.59 -3.17 -6.23
N PRO A 2 -9.63 -3.67 -4.98
CA PRO A 2 -10.76 -4.44 -4.48
C PRO A 2 -12.07 -3.65 -4.60
N ASP A 3 -13.13 -4.35 -4.98
CA ASP A 3 -14.47 -3.81 -5.19
C ASP A 3 -15.55 -4.72 -4.56
N GLU A 4 -16.84 -4.49 -4.86
CA GLU A 4 -17.93 -5.32 -4.35
C GLU A 4 -17.81 -6.77 -4.78
N ARG A 5 -17.32 -7.05 -5.99
CA ARG A 5 -17.10 -8.43 -6.49
C ARG A 5 -16.00 -9.12 -5.69
N SER A 6 -14.93 -8.41 -5.34
CA SER A 6 -13.90 -8.94 -4.45
C SER A 6 -14.48 -9.32 -3.08
N LEU A 7 -15.40 -8.51 -2.55
CA LEU A 7 -16.10 -8.81 -1.31
C LEU A 7 -17.01 -10.05 -1.44
N GLU A 8 -17.73 -10.19 -2.54
CA GLU A 8 -18.57 -11.36 -2.82
C GLU A 8 -17.74 -12.65 -2.89
N TRP A 9 -16.63 -12.63 -3.61
CA TRP A 9 -15.72 -13.77 -3.67
C TRP A 9 -15.13 -14.10 -2.31
N GLY A 10 -14.69 -13.10 -1.55
CA GLY A 10 -14.19 -13.32 -0.21
C GLY A 10 -15.20 -13.96 0.72
N ARG A 11 -16.48 -13.54 0.67
CA ARG A 11 -17.57 -14.14 1.44
C ARG A 11 -17.91 -15.57 1.04
N ARG A 12 -17.65 -15.95 -0.20
CA ARG A 12 -17.84 -17.35 -0.68
C ARG A 12 -16.71 -18.27 -0.23
N CYS A 13 -15.52 -17.72 -0.01
CA CYS A 13 -14.31 -18.48 0.29
C CYS A 13 -14.01 -18.57 1.79
N LEU A 14 -14.64 -17.73 2.60
CA LEU A 14 -14.34 -17.57 4.02
C LEU A 14 -15.59 -17.72 4.88
N ASP A 15 -15.39 -18.13 6.14
CA ASP A 15 -16.47 -18.42 7.09
C ASP A 15 -17.15 -17.19 7.71
N GLY A 16 -16.69 -15.98 7.37
CA GLY A 16 -17.25 -14.72 7.87
C GLY A 16 -16.79 -14.33 9.27
N LYS A 17 -15.74 -14.98 9.77
CA LYS A 17 -15.10 -14.66 11.07
C LYS A 17 -13.84 -13.82 10.89
N GLU A 18 -13.42 -13.64 9.66
CA GLU A 18 -12.24 -12.90 9.26
C GLU A 18 -12.56 -11.40 9.22
N CYS A 19 -11.52 -10.59 9.40
CA CYS A 19 -11.66 -9.15 9.26
C CYS A 19 -11.88 -8.76 7.80
N LEU A 20 -12.54 -7.64 7.57
CA LEU A 20 -12.85 -7.14 6.24
C LEU A 20 -11.64 -7.05 5.29
N PRO A 21 -10.46 -6.57 5.70
CA PRO A 21 -9.26 -6.60 4.85
C PRO A 21 -8.91 -8.01 4.36
N CYS A 22 -8.96 -9.02 5.24
CA CYS A 22 -8.71 -10.41 4.86
C CYS A 22 -9.68 -10.88 3.78
N THR A 23 -10.98 -10.62 4.00
CA THR A 23 -12.05 -11.00 3.08
C THR A 23 -11.87 -10.35 1.71
N LEU A 24 -11.57 -9.04 1.68
CA LEU A 24 -11.37 -8.31 0.42
C LEU A 24 -10.13 -8.79 -0.33
N MET A 25 -9.00 -8.95 0.36
CA MET A 25 -7.74 -9.37 -0.28
C MET A 25 -7.84 -10.79 -0.83
N THR A 26 -8.38 -11.73 -0.05
CA THR A 26 -8.59 -13.10 -0.51
C THR A 26 -9.55 -13.15 -1.69
N GLY A 27 -10.66 -12.43 -1.60
CA GLY A 27 -11.65 -12.38 -2.68
C GLY A 27 -11.11 -11.73 -3.95
N ASP A 28 -10.26 -10.71 -3.85
CA ASP A 28 -9.63 -10.07 -5.01
C ASP A 28 -8.68 -11.02 -5.73
N MET A 29 -7.87 -11.77 -4.99
CA MET A 29 -6.99 -12.80 -5.58
C MET A 29 -7.78 -13.89 -6.31
N VAL A 30 -8.86 -14.40 -5.69
CA VAL A 30 -9.72 -15.42 -6.29
C VAL A 30 -10.44 -14.88 -7.52
N ARG A 31 -10.97 -13.65 -7.45
CA ARG A 31 -11.64 -12.98 -8.56
C ARG A 31 -10.72 -12.83 -9.77
N LEU A 32 -9.48 -12.37 -9.57
CA LEU A 32 -8.50 -12.22 -10.65
C LEU A 32 -8.31 -13.52 -11.44
N ILE A 33 -8.29 -14.66 -10.76
CA ILE A 33 -8.14 -15.97 -11.40
C ILE A 33 -9.46 -16.44 -12.03
N LYS A 34 -10.58 -16.36 -11.29
CA LYS A 34 -11.86 -16.95 -11.72
C LYS A 34 -12.62 -16.12 -12.74
N GLU A 35 -12.57 -14.79 -12.65
CA GLU A 35 -13.32 -13.88 -13.54
C GLU A 35 -12.42 -13.19 -14.56
N ASP A 36 -11.26 -12.69 -14.15
CA ASP A 36 -10.39 -11.92 -15.03
C ASP A 36 -9.45 -12.84 -15.86
N GLY A 37 -9.51 -14.16 -15.64
CA GLY A 37 -8.84 -15.16 -16.47
C GLY A 37 -7.32 -15.23 -16.27
N VAL A 38 -6.83 -14.76 -15.14
CA VAL A 38 -5.40 -14.89 -14.79
C VAL A 38 -5.05 -16.37 -14.63
N ASP A 39 -4.09 -16.85 -15.40
CA ASP A 39 -3.60 -18.23 -15.32
C ASP A 39 -2.92 -18.46 -13.96
N PRO A 40 -3.46 -19.33 -13.08
CA PRO A 40 -2.90 -19.56 -11.77
C PRO A 40 -1.45 -20.06 -11.83
N ALA A 41 -1.07 -20.80 -12.85
CA ALA A 41 0.31 -21.29 -12.99
C ALA A 41 1.33 -20.16 -13.30
N LYS A 42 0.84 -18.98 -13.68
CA LYS A 42 1.65 -17.78 -13.97
C LYS A 42 1.42 -16.64 -12.98
N ALA A 43 0.55 -16.87 -11.99
CA ALA A 43 0.22 -15.88 -10.98
C ALA A 43 1.10 -16.03 -9.73
N ALA A 44 1.56 -14.91 -9.21
CA ALA A 44 2.19 -14.84 -7.91
C ALA A 44 1.59 -13.64 -7.14
N PHE A 45 1.06 -13.92 -5.97
CA PHE A 45 0.49 -12.90 -5.08
C PHE A 45 1.45 -12.66 -3.92
N PHE A 46 1.85 -11.41 -3.76
CA PHE A 46 2.69 -11.02 -2.63
C PHE A 46 1.81 -10.69 -1.43
N MET A 47 2.00 -11.45 -0.36
CA MET A 47 1.30 -11.27 0.90
C MET A 47 2.33 -11.14 2.02
N PRO A 48 2.74 -9.92 2.38
CA PRO A 48 3.75 -9.73 3.41
C PRO A 48 3.24 -10.23 4.75
N GLY A 49 4.11 -10.89 5.50
CA GLY A 49 3.85 -11.26 6.88
C GLY A 49 4.02 -10.07 7.83
N SER A 50 3.58 -10.22 9.04
CA SER A 50 3.86 -9.27 10.12
C SER A 50 4.02 -10.03 11.44
N CYS A 51 4.85 -9.52 12.34
CA CYS A 51 5.08 -10.07 13.67
C CYS A 51 4.40 -9.20 14.73
N GLY A 52 3.10 -9.01 14.63
CA GLY A 52 2.36 -8.14 15.53
C GLY A 52 1.12 -8.79 16.14
N SER A 53 0.36 -8.04 16.91
CA SER A 53 -0.92 -8.46 17.46
C SER A 53 -2.06 -8.55 16.45
N CYS A 54 -1.82 -8.11 15.21
CA CYS A 54 -2.76 -8.21 14.11
C CYS A 54 -2.76 -9.63 13.52
N ARG A 55 -3.93 -10.18 13.18
CA ARG A 55 -4.05 -11.46 12.49
C ARG A 55 -3.55 -11.46 11.03
N TYR A 56 -3.08 -10.34 10.56
CA TYR A 56 -2.53 -10.17 9.21
C TYR A 56 -1.45 -11.22 8.89
N ASP A 57 -0.67 -11.60 9.88
CA ASP A 57 0.35 -12.65 9.81
C ASP A 57 -0.20 -14.02 9.36
N LEU A 58 -1.47 -14.30 9.65
CA LEU A 58 -2.13 -15.54 9.28
C LEU A 58 -2.80 -15.52 7.91
N PHE A 59 -2.86 -14.36 7.24
CA PHE A 59 -3.57 -14.23 5.97
C PHE A 59 -2.96 -15.10 4.88
N ASN A 60 -1.63 -15.16 4.79
CA ASN A 60 -0.95 -16.02 3.83
C ASN A 60 -1.37 -17.48 3.99
N THR A 61 -1.32 -18.01 5.21
CA THR A 61 -1.70 -19.40 5.50
C THR A 61 -3.17 -19.66 5.16
N LEU A 62 -4.07 -18.74 5.53
CA LEU A 62 -5.49 -18.87 5.22
C LEU A 62 -5.74 -18.83 3.70
N GLN A 63 -5.10 -17.91 2.99
CA GLN A 63 -5.20 -17.81 1.54
C GLN A 63 -4.66 -19.05 0.83
N GLN A 64 -3.62 -19.66 1.37
CA GLN A 64 -3.09 -20.92 0.85
C GLN A 64 -4.12 -22.04 0.98
N ILE A 65 -4.80 -22.16 2.14
CA ILE A 65 -5.88 -23.14 2.36
C ILE A 65 -7.02 -22.89 1.35
N VAL A 66 -7.45 -21.64 1.21
CA VAL A 66 -8.50 -21.26 0.24
C VAL A 66 -8.10 -21.64 -1.19
N PHE A 67 -6.86 -21.41 -1.58
CA PHE A 67 -6.38 -21.75 -2.92
C PHE A 67 -6.35 -23.26 -3.15
N GLU A 68 -5.95 -24.04 -2.17
CA GLU A 68 -5.99 -25.50 -2.22
C GLU A 68 -7.43 -26.00 -2.36
N ASP A 69 -8.35 -25.53 -1.51
CA ASP A 69 -9.76 -25.91 -1.51
C ASP A 69 -10.48 -25.55 -2.83
N MET A 70 -10.11 -24.44 -3.44
CA MET A 70 -10.68 -23.98 -4.71
C MET A 70 -10.00 -24.54 -5.96
N GLY A 71 -8.98 -25.37 -5.80
CA GLY A 71 -8.21 -25.91 -6.92
C GLY A 71 -7.34 -24.86 -7.64
N LEU A 72 -6.90 -23.82 -6.91
CA LEU A 72 -6.06 -22.74 -7.40
C LEU A 72 -4.58 -22.89 -6.98
N GLY A 73 -4.19 -24.07 -6.52
CA GLY A 73 -2.85 -24.36 -6.00
C GLY A 73 -1.69 -24.16 -6.98
N GLY A 74 -1.97 -23.84 -8.25
CA GLY A 74 -0.96 -23.40 -9.20
C GLY A 74 -0.46 -21.98 -8.98
N ALA A 75 -1.24 -21.12 -8.29
CA ALA A 75 -0.85 -19.75 -7.98
C ALA A 75 0.10 -19.70 -6.78
N ALA A 76 1.19 -18.96 -6.90
CA ALA A 76 2.14 -18.82 -5.81
C ALA A 76 1.68 -17.73 -4.84
N LEU A 77 1.67 -18.06 -3.55
CA LEU A 77 1.61 -17.06 -2.48
C LEU A 77 3.01 -16.82 -1.96
N VAL A 78 3.45 -15.59 -2.00
CA VAL A 78 4.82 -15.18 -1.68
C VAL A 78 4.80 -14.31 -0.44
N ASP A 79 5.51 -14.73 0.58
CA ASP A 79 5.78 -13.91 1.76
C ASP A 79 7.29 -13.73 1.99
N GLU A 80 7.63 -12.84 2.90
CA GLU A 80 9.02 -12.56 3.25
C GLU A 80 9.63 -13.57 4.23
N TYR A 81 8.80 -14.40 4.90
CA TYR A 81 9.22 -15.31 5.96
C TYR A 81 9.32 -16.77 5.51
N GLN A 82 8.59 -17.18 4.48
CA GLN A 82 8.62 -18.56 4.01
C GLN A 82 9.84 -18.81 3.13
N GLY A 83 10.75 -19.62 3.62
CA GLY A 83 12.09 -19.88 3.09
C GLY A 83 12.19 -20.36 1.64
N ALA A 84 11.08 -20.62 0.94
CA ALA A 84 11.04 -20.95 -0.47
C ALA A 84 11.48 -19.79 -1.39
N ASN A 85 11.39 -18.53 -0.91
CA ASN A 85 11.68 -17.34 -1.69
C ASN A 85 12.86 -16.50 -1.16
N ARG A 86 13.89 -17.16 -0.61
CA ARG A 86 15.16 -16.48 -0.21
C ARG A 86 15.71 -15.53 -1.26
N LYS A 87 15.46 -15.80 -2.57
CA LYS A 87 15.89 -14.91 -3.64
C LYS A 87 15.04 -13.64 -3.71
N LEU A 88 13.72 -13.75 -3.56
CA LEU A 88 12.84 -12.58 -3.53
C LEU A 88 13.07 -11.75 -2.25
N HIS A 89 13.23 -12.43 -1.11
CA HIS A 89 13.65 -11.78 0.14
C HIS A 89 15.00 -11.06 -0.04
N ALA A 90 15.98 -11.66 -0.69
CA ALA A 90 17.27 -11.02 -0.95
C ALA A 90 17.16 -9.82 -1.90
N ILE A 91 16.22 -9.84 -2.85
CA ILE A 91 15.94 -8.72 -3.76
C ILE A 91 15.20 -7.60 -3.03
N MET A 92 14.19 -7.94 -2.24
CA MET A 92 13.35 -6.96 -1.53
C MET A 92 13.97 -6.47 -0.22
N SER A 93 14.72 -7.30 0.48
CA SER A 93 15.42 -6.99 1.73
C SER A 93 16.89 -6.63 1.56
N GLY A 94 17.35 -6.48 0.33
CA GLY A 94 18.64 -5.80 0.13
C GLY A 94 18.61 -4.55 1.00
N ALA A 95 19.52 -4.45 2.01
CA ALA A 95 19.45 -3.43 3.08
C ALA A 95 19.25 -2.00 2.56
N SER A 96 19.66 -1.74 1.32
CA SER A 96 19.45 -0.47 0.63
C SER A 96 18.00 -0.27 0.14
N CYS A 97 17.32 -1.32 -0.34
CA CYS A 97 15.96 -1.21 -0.85
C CYS A 97 14.94 -1.00 0.28
N GLY A 98 15.05 -1.80 1.35
CA GLY A 98 14.18 -1.66 2.52
C GLY A 98 14.32 -0.30 3.21
N MET A 99 15.56 0.19 3.34
CA MET A 99 15.80 1.52 3.92
C MET A 99 15.30 2.64 3.00
N LEU A 100 15.43 2.50 1.69
CA LEU A 100 14.92 3.48 0.73
C LEU A 100 13.39 3.52 0.76
N ALA A 101 12.72 2.36 0.77
CA ALA A 101 11.27 2.26 0.90
C ALA A 101 10.79 2.89 2.22
N TRP A 102 11.47 2.60 3.33
CA TRP A 102 11.14 3.17 4.64
C TRP A 102 11.24 4.71 4.64
N ARG A 103 12.31 5.26 4.06
CA ARG A 103 12.45 6.72 3.88
C ARG A 103 11.36 7.30 3.00
N GLY A 104 10.98 6.60 1.92
CA GLY A 104 9.86 6.97 1.07
C GLY A 104 8.53 7.04 1.80
N PHE A 105 8.23 6.05 2.65
CA PHE A 105 7.02 6.06 3.49
C PHE A 105 7.00 7.23 4.48
N ILE A 106 8.13 7.49 5.15
CA ILE A 106 8.23 8.65 6.07
C ILE A 106 8.03 9.96 5.31
N ALA A 107 8.61 10.09 4.12
CA ALA A 107 8.46 11.26 3.28
C ALA A 107 6.99 11.48 2.87
N ALA A 108 6.31 10.43 2.43
CA ALA A 108 4.89 10.48 2.06
C ALA A 108 4.00 10.85 3.26
N ASP A 109 4.28 10.31 4.45
CA ASP A 109 3.56 10.65 5.68
C ASP A 109 3.73 12.13 6.08
N ILE A 110 4.94 12.68 5.92
CA ILE A 110 5.20 14.11 6.15
C ILE A 110 4.38 14.97 5.18
N LEU A 111 4.34 14.61 3.89
CA LEU A 111 3.58 15.34 2.88
C LEU A 111 2.08 15.25 3.15
N GLU A 112 1.55 14.09 3.53
CA GLU A 112 0.14 13.93 3.86
C GLU A 112 -0.24 14.74 5.10
N LYS A 113 0.57 14.77 6.13
CA LYS A 113 0.35 15.63 7.30
C LYS A 113 0.32 17.11 6.91
N LEU A 114 1.22 17.55 6.06
CA LEU A 114 1.20 18.93 5.56
C LEU A 114 -0.06 19.22 4.77
N ARG A 115 -0.49 18.31 3.89
CA ARG A 115 -1.73 18.40 3.14
C ARG A 115 -2.92 18.61 4.07
N LEU A 116 -3.06 17.77 5.10
CA LEU A 116 -4.15 17.85 6.07
C LEU A 116 -4.13 19.17 6.87
N HIS A 117 -2.94 19.73 7.15
CA HIS A 117 -2.78 20.99 7.87
C HIS A 117 -3.00 22.24 7.00
N ILE A 118 -2.72 22.17 5.71
CA ILE A 118 -2.77 23.32 4.78
C ILE A 118 -4.14 23.41 4.11
N ARG A 119 -4.67 22.28 3.62
CA ARG A 119 -5.90 22.22 2.83
C ARG A 119 -7.11 22.92 3.45
N PRO A 120 -7.39 22.85 4.77
CA PRO A 120 -8.52 23.55 5.36
C PRO A 120 -8.43 25.08 5.30
N TYR A 121 -7.24 25.61 5.03
CA TYR A 121 -6.91 27.02 5.04
C TYR A 121 -6.51 27.57 3.66
N GLU A 122 -6.46 26.73 2.62
CA GLU A 122 -6.10 27.17 1.27
C GLU A 122 -7.02 28.26 0.76
N THR A 123 -6.46 29.26 0.07
CA THR A 123 -7.24 30.38 -0.50
C THR A 123 -7.74 30.04 -1.90
N GLY A 124 -7.02 29.22 -2.65
CA GLY A 124 -7.43 28.72 -3.96
C GLY A 124 -7.82 27.23 -3.83
N ALA A 125 -9.08 26.89 -4.17
CA ALA A 125 -9.58 25.53 -4.08
C ALA A 125 -8.73 24.53 -4.87
N GLY A 126 -8.19 23.53 -4.19
CA GLY A 126 -7.37 22.48 -4.78
C GLY A 126 -5.88 22.83 -4.97
N ASP A 127 -5.42 24.00 -4.52
CA ASP A 127 -4.00 24.37 -4.59
C ASP A 127 -3.13 23.41 -3.78
N THR A 128 -3.60 23.04 -2.60
CA THR A 128 -2.91 22.09 -1.72
C THR A 128 -2.80 20.71 -2.35
N ASP A 129 -3.89 20.22 -2.94
CA ASP A 129 -3.89 18.91 -3.59
C ASP A 129 -2.95 18.90 -4.82
N ARG A 130 -2.93 19.97 -5.62
CA ARG A 130 -1.98 20.08 -6.74
C ARG A 130 -0.53 20.06 -6.27
N ALA A 131 -0.20 20.83 -5.25
CA ALA A 131 1.14 20.84 -4.67
C ALA A 131 1.53 19.47 -4.09
N TYR A 132 0.60 18.83 -3.40
CA TYR A 132 0.79 17.50 -2.82
C TYR A 132 1.11 16.43 -3.88
N TYR A 133 0.29 16.34 -4.94
CA TYR A 133 0.52 15.35 -6.00
C TYR A 133 1.81 15.62 -6.77
N ALA A 134 2.14 16.88 -7.04
CA ALA A 134 3.43 17.23 -7.64
C ALA A 134 4.62 16.82 -6.76
N CYS A 135 4.49 16.94 -5.42
CA CYS A 135 5.50 16.45 -4.48
C CYS A 135 5.59 14.92 -4.48
N LEU A 136 4.45 14.20 -4.56
CA LEU A 136 4.46 12.74 -4.65
C LEU A 136 5.11 12.24 -5.94
N ASP A 137 4.80 12.84 -7.09
CA ASP A 137 5.44 12.50 -8.36
C ASP A 137 6.96 12.69 -8.27
N ARG A 138 7.38 13.80 -7.68
CA ARG A 138 8.81 14.06 -7.42
C ARG A 138 9.43 13.05 -6.47
N LEU A 139 8.71 12.62 -5.43
CA LEU A 139 9.18 11.58 -4.50
C LEU A 139 9.40 10.26 -5.22
N VAL A 140 8.47 9.87 -6.10
CA VAL A 140 8.60 8.66 -6.93
C VAL A 140 9.87 8.72 -7.78
N GLU A 141 10.10 9.82 -8.51
CA GLU A 141 11.31 10.02 -9.32
C GLU A 141 12.60 9.86 -8.49
N VAL A 142 12.62 10.44 -7.28
CA VAL A 142 13.79 10.36 -6.38
C VAL A 142 14.03 8.93 -5.89
N VAL A 143 12.95 8.21 -5.54
CA VAL A 143 13.03 6.81 -5.10
C VAL A 143 13.49 5.90 -6.24
N GLU A 144 12.94 6.05 -7.44
CA GLU A 144 13.33 5.29 -8.62
C GLU A 144 14.80 5.52 -9.00
N ALA A 145 15.26 6.77 -8.89
CA ALA A 145 16.66 7.14 -9.10
C ALA A 145 17.58 6.70 -7.95
N LYS A 146 17.05 6.08 -6.87
CA LYS A 146 17.77 5.79 -5.62
C LYS A 146 18.50 7.02 -5.06
N GLY A 147 17.86 8.18 -5.19
CA GLY A 147 18.40 9.47 -4.79
C GLY A 147 18.28 9.74 -3.29
N ASP A 148 18.69 10.92 -2.89
CA ASP A 148 18.63 11.39 -1.50
C ASP A 148 17.21 11.89 -1.17
N VAL A 149 16.41 10.99 -0.58
CA VAL A 149 15.02 11.27 -0.18
C VAL A 149 14.97 12.36 0.90
N GLU A 150 15.90 12.37 1.85
CA GLU A 150 15.89 13.34 2.96
C GLU A 150 16.09 14.76 2.44
N ARG A 151 17.04 14.96 1.54
CA ARG A 151 17.26 16.24 0.89
C ARG A 151 16.08 16.68 0.02
N ALA A 152 15.47 15.74 -0.70
CA ALA A 152 14.33 16.02 -1.57
C ALA A 152 13.10 16.45 -0.78
N VAL A 153 12.84 15.82 0.37
CA VAL A 153 11.70 16.16 1.24
C VAL A 153 11.77 17.60 1.74
N ILE A 154 12.94 18.14 2.01
CA ILE A 154 13.08 19.54 2.45
C ILE A 154 12.47 20.49 1.41
N GLY A 155 12.83 20.33 0.13
CA GLY A 155 12.27 21.15 -0.94
C GLY A 155 10.76 20.91 -1.15
N MET A 156 10.28 19.69 -0.96
CA MET A 156 8.85 19.38 -1.03
C MET A 156 8.06 20.03 0.11
N VAL A 157 8.61 20.04 1.34
CA VAL A 157 8.02 20.74 2.48
C VAL A 157 7.92 22.24 2.21
N GLU A 158 8.95 22.84 1.63
CA GLU A 158 8.95 24.24 1.23
C GLU A 158 7.87 24.53 0.18
N ALA A 159 7.75 23.68 -0.85
CA ALA A 159 6.71 23.79 -1.87
C ALA A 159 5.30 23.70 -1.28
N MET A 160 5.06 22.76 -0.37
CA MET A 160 3.77 22.63 0.33
C MET A 160 3.47 23.87 1.19
N ARG A 161 4.46 24.41 1.89
CA ARG A 161 4.31 25.61 2.74
C ARG A 161 4.10 26.90 1.93
N ALA A 162 4.49 26.90 0.67
CA ALA A 162 4.28 28.05 -0.24
C ALA A 162 2.82 28.17 -0.71
N VAL A 163 1.98 27.17 -0.47
CA VAL A 163 0.54 27.26 -0.80
C VAL A 163 -0.09 28.39 0.00
N PRO A 164 -0.78 29.35 -0.66
CA PRO A 164 -1.42 30.47 0.02
C PRO A 164 -2.54 30.01 0.96
N VAL A 165 -2.50 30.48 2.20
CA VAL A 165 -3.46 30.10 3.24
C VAL A 165 -4.06 31.33 3.94
N ASP A 166 -5.34 31.25 4.30
CA ASP A 166 -6.00 32.17 5.20
C ASP A 166 -6.31 31.50 6.54
N ARG A 167 -5.61 31.90 7.59
CA ARG A 167 -5.76 31.40 8.96
C ARG A 167 -6.55 32.34 9.86
N SER A 168 -7.26 33.33 9.30
CA SER A 168 -8.09 34.26 10.06
C SER A 168 -9.22 33.58 10.85
N ARG A 169 -9.66 32.39 10.39
CA ARG A 169 -10.68 31.57 11.06
C ARG A 169 -10.07 30.24 11.48
N PRO A 170 -10.00 29.95 12.79
CA PRO A 170 -9.52 28.65 13.26
C PRO A 170 -10.47 27.53 12.81
N ARG A 171 -9.90 26.43 12.34
CA ARG A 171 -10.63 25.20 12.00
C ARG A 171 -10.46 24.20 13.15
N PRO A 172 -11.50 23.42 13.49
CA PRO A 172 -11.35 22.36 14.48
C PRO A 172 -10.39 21.28 13.97
N LEU A 173 -9.59 20.75 14.90
CA LEU A 173 -8.85 19.52 14.66
C LEU A 173 -9.79 18.34 14.85
N ILE A 174 -9.80 17.44 13.87
CA ILE A 174 -10.58 16.19 13.91
C ILE A 174 -9.60 15.05 14.18
#